data_dfecb08e4c1eb6136c23caf013675927
#
_entry.id   dfecb08e4c1eb6136c23caf013675927
#
_cell.length_a   1.000
_cell.length_b   1.000
_cell.length_c   1.000
_cell.angle_alpha   90.00
_cell.angle_beta   90.00
_cell.angle_gamma   90.00
#
_symmetry.space_group_name_H-M   'P 1'
#
loop_
_entity.id
_entity.type
_entity.pdbx_description
1 polymer ?
#
loop_
_entity_poly.entity_id
_entity_poly.type
_entity_poly.pdbx_seq_one_letter_code
_entity_poly.pdbx_strand_id
1 'polypeptide(L)'
;TTLQGMGVAGSGNPTAIIGNTNQDVVQTLALVNSAGGELMRQFEWQQAIKQYIFEATTFSYTGDTTSGSTSLTNMSSIVSLDVTFACTGNGIPQDSRINAAPSGATVVLNQEATATAATVTFTFSKVLFDVPSDFDRMVEYTHWDKSKHWNLLGPETSQQREWLRSGYISTGPRVRYWQMGGYFQIWPPLGATEVLSYEYVSKWWILATAPATPAPTKELFTADTDTCMFPDPLMRSIIKLKYFEIKGFDT
;
A
#
# COMPACT_ATOMS: atom_id res chain seq x y z
N THR A 1 28.91 -20.62 10.11
CA THR A 1 28.74 -21.95 9.53
C THR A 1 28.47 -21.92 8.02
N THR A 2 27.79 -20.92 7.45
CA THR A 2 27.59 -20.81 5.99
C THR A 2 28.90 -20.45 5.29
N LEU A 3 29.69 -19.55 5.85
CA LEU A 3 31.02 -19.18 5.34
C LEU A 3 32.00 -20.36 5.31
N GLN A 4 31.99 -21.21 6.34
CA GLN A 4 32.79 -22.45 6.34
C GLN A 4 32.34 -23.42 5.24
N GLY A 5 31.03 -23.54 4.99
CA GLY A 5 30.50 -24.37 3.92
C GLY A 5 30.79 -23.86 2.50
N MET A 6 31.19 -22.59 2.35
CA MET A 6 31.59 -21.99 1.09
C MET A 6 33.11 -22.00 0.85
N GLY A 7 33.90 -22.60 1.75
CA GLY A 7 35.35 -22.72 1.59
C GLY A 7 36.12 -21.41 1.75
N VAL A 8 35.54 -20.41 2.42
CA VAL A 8 36.23 -19.15 2.72
C VAL A 8 37.27 -19.39 3.79
N ALA A 9 38.51 -19.62 3.36
CA ALA A 9 39.62 -19.91 4.23
C ALA A 9 40.05 -18.66 5.04
N GLY A 10 40.23 -18.83 6.35
CA GLY A 10 40.73 -17.79 7.25
C GLY A 10 39.70 -16.92 7.93
N SER A 11 38.42 -17.02 7.60
CA SER A 11 37.36 -16.40 8.38
C SER A 11 36.94 -17.37 9.50
N GLY A 12 37.45 -17.16 10.71
CA GLY A 12 36.80 -17.68 11.91
C GLY A 12 35.34 -17.24 11.91
N ASN A 13 34.45 -17.91 12.65
CA ASN A 13 33.08 -17.44 12.83
C ASN A 13 33.13 -15.97 13.30
N PRO A 14 32.63 -15.01 12.51
CA PRO A 14 32.63 -13.61 12.93
C PRO A 14 31.77 -13.49 14.18
N THR A 15 32.23 -12.74 15.17
CA THR A 15 31.51 -12.47 16.42
C THR A 15 30.30 -11.55 16.18
N ALA A 16 30.36 -10.72 15.11
CA ALA A 16 29.27 -9.88 14.65
C ALA A 16 29.23 -9.89 13.11
N ILE A 17 28.05 -9.88 12.55
CA ILE A 17 27.80 -9.83 11.10
C ILE A 17 27.46 -8.40 10.69
N ILE A 18 26.55 -7.77 11.44
CA ILE A 18 26.13 -6.39 11.18
C ILE A 18 27.24 -5.43 11.63
N GLY A 19 27.61 -4.51 10.73
CA GLY A 19 28.70 -3.58 10.98
C GLY A 19 30.11 -4.18 10.82
N ASN A 20 30.24 -5.43 10.37
CA ASN A 20 31.53 -6.06 10.11
C ASN A 20 32.20 -5.42 8.89
N THR A 21 33.52 -5.18 8.97
CA THR A 21 34.31 -4.57 7.90
C THR A 21 34.97 -5.58 6.98
N ASN A 22 34.94 -6.87 7.33
CA ASN A 22 35.50 -7.93 6.48
C ASN A 22 34.64 -8.03 5.20
N GLN A 23 35.29 -7.92 4.05
CA GLN A 23 34.65 -7.88 2.75
C GLN A 23 33.83 -9.14 2.45
N ASP A 24 34.29 -10.33 2.85
CA ASP A 24 33.57 -11.59 2.64
C ASP A 24 32.29 -11.63 3.47
N VAL A 25 32.30 -11.09 4.69
CA VAL A 25 31.11 -11.00 5.55
C VAL A 25 30.10 -10.04 4.97
N VAL A 26 30.54 -8.87 4.51
CA VAL A 26 29.69 -7.85 3.86
C VAL A 26 29.06 -8.39 2.58
N GLN A 27 29.85 -9.07 1.73
CA GLN A 27 29.33 -9.71 0.51
C GLN A 27 28.31 -10.80 0.84
N THR A 28 28.58 -11.63 1.82
CA THR A 28 27.64 -12.69 2.23
C THR A 28 26.34 -12.10 2.76
N LEU A 29 26.38 -11.04 3.56
CA LEU A 29 25.20 -10.33 4.04
C LEU A 29 24.36 -9.76 2.87
N ALA A 30 25.04 -9.15 1.89
CA ALA A 30 24.38 -8.62 0.69
C ALA A 30 23.69 -9.75 -0.10
N LEU A 31 24.35 -10.93 -0.23
CA LEU A 31 23.76 -12.11 -0.88
C LEU A 31 22.56 -12.65 -0.13
N VAL A 32 22.61 -12.71 1.20
CA VAL A 32 21.48 -13.13 2.04
C VAL A 32 20.27 -12.21 1.82
N ASN A 33 20.48 -10.90 1.87
CA ASN A 33 19.42 -9.92 1.65
C ASN A 33 18.83 -10.02 0.23
N SER A 34 19.68 -10.18 -0.78
CA SER A 34 19.22 -10.38 -2.16
C SER A 34 18.43 -11.69 -2.33
N ALA A 35 18.93 -12.79 -1.78
CA ALA A 35 18.27 -14.09 -1.84
C ALA A 35 16.89 -14.07 -1.17
N GLY A 36 16.78 -13.44 -0.01
CA GLY A 36 15.51 -13.29 0.70
C GLY A 36 14.47 -12.49 -0.10
N GLY A 37 14.89 -11.37 -0.68
CA GLY A 37 14.02 -10.55 -1.53
C GLY A 37 13.55 -11.29 -2.80
N GLU A 38 14.40 -12.14 -3.39
CA GLU A 38 14.00 -12.98 -4.54
C GLU A 38 13.00 -14.07 -4.15
N LEU A 39 13.23 -14.75 -3.04
CA LEU A 39 12.30 -15.76 -2.53
C LEU A 39 10.91 -15.18 -2.25
N MET A 40 10.84 -13.96 -1.72
CA MET A 40 9.58 -13.26 -1.49
C MET A 40 8.80 -13.00 -2.77
N ARG A 41 9.50 -12.75 -3.89
CA ARG A 41 8.86 -12.48 -5.18
C ARG A 41 8.46 -13.73 -5.94
N GLN A 42 9.16 -14.85 -5.72
CA GLN A 42 8.91 -16.10 -6.43
C GLN A 42 7.67 -16.85 -5.92
N PHE A 43 7.37 -16.75 -4.64
CA PHE A 43 6.29 -17.51 -4.00
C PHE A 43 5.43 -16.64 -3.09
N GLU A 44 4.18 -17.04 -2.92
CA GLU A 44 3.27 -16.46 -1.93
C GLU A 44 3.40 -17.23 -0.61
N TRP A 45 4.32 -16.78 0.22
CA TRP A 45 4.54 -17.38 1.53
C TRP A 45 3.40 -17.04 2.47
N GLN A 46 2.73 -18.06 3.03
CA GLN A 46 1.60 -17.88 3.95
C GLN A 46 1.94 -16.98 5.16
N GLN A 47 3.18 -17.05 5.65
CA GLN A 47 3.66 -16.23 6.77
C GLN A 47 3.80 -14.74 6.41
N ALA A 48 3.88 -14.42 5.12
CA ALA A 48 3.97 -13.06 4.62
C ALA A 48 2.61 -12.48 4.21
N ILE A 49 1.56 -13.30 4.14
CA ILE A 49 0.21 -12.84 3.82
C ILE A 49 -0.39 -12.18 5.06
N LYS A 50 -0.84 -10.96 4.88
CA LYS A 50 -1.49 -10.15 5.92
C LYS A 50 -2.82 -9.62 5.41
N GLN A 51 -3.77 -9.45 6.33
CA GLN A 51 -5.03 -8.77 6.04
C GLN A 51 -4.93 -7.29 6.40
N TYR A 52 -5.33 -6.42 5.48
CA TYR A 52 -5.53 -5.00 5.74
C TYR A 52 -7.03 -4.70 5.81
N ILE A 53 -7.43 -4.05 6.88
CA ILE A 53 -8.82 -3.65 7.12
C ILE A 53 -8.82 -2.13 7.28
N PHE A 54 -9.71 -1.44 6.59
CA PHE A 54 -9.85 -0.01 6.68
C PHE A 54 -11.32 0.40 6.59
N GLU A 55 -11.62 1.56 7.13
CA GLU A 55 -12.97 2.11 7.22
C GLU A 55 -13.12 3.32 6.31
N ALA A 56 -14.26 3.39 5.63
CA ALA A 56 -14.61 4.56 4.83
C ALA A 56 -14.87 5.76 5.76
N THR A 57 -14.30 6.90 5.39
CA THR A 57 -14.44 8.14 6.14
C THR A 57 -15.20 9.14 5.28
N THR A 58 -16.22 9.76 5.87
CA THR A 58 -17.06 10.77 5.20
C THR A 58 -17.30 11.96 6.12
N PHE A 59 -17.20 13.16 5.56
CA PHE A 59 -17.48 14.41 6.24
C PHE A 59 -18.53 15.20 5.46
N SER A 60 -19.35 15.97 6.16
CA SER A 60 -20.30 16.89 5.53
C SER A 60 -20.03 18.31 6.02
N TYR A 61 -19.89 19.24 5.08
CA TYR A 61 -19.67 20.66 5.35
C TYR A 61 -20.58 21.50 4.48
N THR A 62 -20.95 22.68 4.96
CA THR A 62 -21.68 23.67 4.16
C THR A 62 -20.73 24.72 3.61
N GLY A 63 -21.04 25.22 2.43
CA GLY A 63 -20.24 26.25 1.78
C GLY A 63 -20.94 26.81 0.53
N ASP A 64 -20.25 27.64 -0.22
CA ASP A 64 -20.78 28.32 -1.40
C ASP A 64 -20.06 27.81 -2.66
N THR A 65 -20.81 27.72 -3.76
CA THR A 65 -20.29 27.45 -5.11
C THR A 65 -20.49 28.63 -6.03
N THR A 66 -19.60 28.80 -6.99
CA THR A 66 -19.73 29.72 -8.11
C THR A 66 -19.54 28.95 -9.41
N SER A 67 -20.49 29.03 -10.33
CA SER A 67 -20.41 28.37 -11.63
C SER A 67 -19.15 28.77 -12.37
N GLY A 68 -18.42 27.81 -12.93
CA GLY A 68 -17.14 28.03 -13.59
C GLY A 68 -15.94 28.20 -12.65
N SER A 69 -16.13 28.05 -11.33
CA SER A 69 -15.05 28.09 -10.34
C SER A 69 -14.73 26.69 -9.82
N THR A 70 -13.45 26.39 -9.64
CA THR A 70 -12.97 25.19 -8.96
C THR A 70 -12.95 25.34 -7.43
N SER A 71 -13.19 26.56 -6.90
CA SER A 71 -13.08 26.84 -5.47
C SER A 71 -14.46 26.83 -4.80
N LEU A 72 -14.60 26.03 -3.76
CA LEU A 72 -15.67 26.12 -2.78
C LEU A 72 -15.24 27.10 -1.71
N THR A 73 -16.09 28.07 -1.40
CA THR A 73 -15.79 29.15 -0.46
C THR A 73 -16.75 29.15 0.74
N ASN A 74 -16.44 29.94 1.74
CA ASN A 74 -17.28 30.05 2.98
C ASN A 74 -17.57 28.67 3.61
N MET A 75 -16.63 27.77 3.49
CA MET A 75 -16.78 26.41 4.06
C MET A 75 -16.85 26.49 5.59
N SER A 76 -17.85 25.80 6.15
CA SER A 76 -17.93 25.60 7.61
C SER A 76 -16.69 24.86 8.11
N SER A 77 -16.25 25.17 9.33
CA SER A 77 -15.03 24.64 9.99
C SER A 77 -14.48 23.32 9.42
N ILE A 78 -13.54 23.42 8.48
CA ILE A 78 -12.94 22.26 7.81
C ILE A 78 -11.94 21.61 8.77
N VAL A 79 -12.11 20.30 8.97
CA VAL A 79 -11.18 19.46 9.74
C VAL A 79 -10.90 18.19 8.95
N SER A 80 -9.63 17.80 8.86
CA SER A 80 -9.21 16.48 8.33
C SER A 80 -9.54 16.19 6.85
N LEU A 81 -9.69 17.22 6.00
CA LEU A 81 -9.79 17.04 4.55
C LEU A 81 -8.42 17.16 3.89
N ASP A 82 -8.17 16.32 2.91
CA ASP A 82 -6.98 16.33 2.06
C ASP A 82 -7.31 15.88 0.63
N VAL A 83 -6.30 15.74 -0.20
CA VAL A 83 -6.43 15.32 -1.61
C VAL A 83 -6.93 13.89 -1.82
N THR A 84 -7.13 13.12 -0.76
CA THR A 84 -7.63 11.73 -0.84
C THR A 84 -9.17 11.66 -0.89
N PHE A 85 -9.85 12.82 -0.74
CA PHE A 85 -11.30 12.89 -0.70
C PHE A 85 -11.92 13.29 -2.05
N ALA A 86 -13.01 12.60 -2.40
CA ALA A 86 -13.95 13.04 -3.44
C ALA A 86 -15.02 13.93 -2.82
N CYS A 87 -15.52 14.88 -3.61
CA CYS A 87 -16.56 15.81 -3.22
C CYS A 87 -17.82 15.55 -4.03
N THR A 88 -18.96 15.47 -3.36
CA THR A 88 -20.29 15.38 -3.98
C THR A 88 -21.21 16.44 -3.38
N GLY A 89 -22.13 16.98 -4.19
CA GLY A 89 -23.08 18.00 -3.76
C GLY A 89 -23.81 18.61 -4.94
N ASN A 90 -24.76 19.46 -4.66
CA ASN A 90 -25.48 20.17 -5.72
C ASN A 90 -24.53 21.12 -6.46
N GLY A 91 -24.54 21.07 -7.80
CA GLY A 91 -23.66 21.88 -8.64
C GLY A 91 -22.20 21.39 -8.70
N ILE A 92 -21.90 20.21 -8.16
CA ILE A 92 -20.57 19.59 -8.24
C ILE A 92 -20.61 18.47 -9.28
N PRO A 93 -19.72 18.50 -10.30
CA PRO A 93 -19.62 17.43 -11.28
C PRO A 93 -19.26 16.09 -10.65
N GLN A 94 -19.67 15.01 -11.29
CA GLN A 94 -19.29 13.67 -10.88
C GLN A 94 -17.76 13.52 -10.91
N ASP A 95 -17.21 12.74 -9.99
CA ASP A 95 -15.76 12.52 -9.82
C ASP A 95 -14.95 13.77 -9.47
N SER A 96 -15.59 14.77 -8.91
CA SER A 96 -14.88 15.92 -8.34
C SER A 96 -14.08 15.48 -7.12
N ARG A 97 -12.82 15.90 -7.06
CA ARG A 97 -11.89 15.57 -5.98
C ARG A 97 -11.19 16.83 -5.49
N ILE A 98 -10.73 16.79 -4.27
CA ILE A 98 -9.87 17.84 -3.73
C ILE A 98 -8.54 17.81 -4.49
N ASN A 99 -8.18 18.96 -5.09
CA ASN A 99 -6.96 19.12 -5.88
C ASN A 99 -5.76 19.64 -5.08
N ALA A 100 -6.03 20.36 -4.01
CA ALA A 100 -5.02 20.88 -3.11
C ALA A 100 -5.52 20.85 -1.66
N ALA A 101 -4.59 20.77 -0.71
CA ALA A 101 -4.96 20.82 0.70
C ALA A 101 -5.80 22.05 1.00
N PRO A 102 -6.92 21.91 1.74
CA PRO A 102 -7.79 23.04 2.10
C PRO A 102 -7.03 24.16 2.82
N SER A 103 -7.38 25.40 2.54
CA SER A 103 -6.79 26.57 3.17
C SER A 103 -7.87 27.49 3.75
N GLY A 104 -7.87 27.66 5.05
CA GLY A 104 -8.91 28.43 5.75
C GLY A 104 -10.31 27.85 5.49
N ALA A 105 -11.22 28.67 4.97
CA ALA A 105 -12.59 28.28 4.62
C ALA A 105 -12.75 27.96 3.11
N THR A 106 -11.67 27.55 2.43
CA THR A 106 -11.68 27.28 0.98
C THR A 106 -11.19 25.86 0.67
N VAL A 107 -11.92 25.15 -0.20
CA VAL A 107 -11.53 23.87 -0.78
C VAL A 107 -11.43 24.04 -2.29
N VAL A 108 -10.32 23.60 -2.87
CA VAL A 108 -10.09 23.64 -4.33
C VAL A 108 -10.33 22.25 -4.91
N LEU A 109 -11.23 22.17 -5.88
CA LEU A 109 -11.55 20.94 -6.61
C LEU A 109 -10.76 20.85 -7.93
N ASN A 110 -10.70 19.66 -8.50
CA ASN A 110 -10.12 19.40 -9.82
C ASN A 110 -11.05 19.74 -10.98
N GLN A 111 -12.34 20.01 -10.71
CA GLN A 111 -13.36 20.37 -11.69
C GLN A 111 -14.11 21.62 -11.26
N GLU A 112 -14.61 22.35 -12.27
CA GLU A 112 -15.41 23.57 -12.04
C GLU A 112 -16.83 23.23 -11.61
N ALA A 113 -17.37 23.99 -10.67
CA ALA A 113 -18.77 23.89 -10.29
C ALA A 113 -19.70 24.28 -11.45
N THR A 114 -20.80 23.60 -11.59
CA THR A 114 -21.79 23.81 -12.66
C THR A 114 -22.89 24.80 -12.30
N ALA A 115 -23.00 25.17 -11.02
CA ALA A 115 -24.01 26.10 -10.53
C ALA A 115 -23.45 27.03 -9.47
N THR A 116 -24.02 28.24 -9.39
CA THR A 116 -23.78 29.20 -8.29
C THR A 116 -24.87 29.01 -7.23
N ALA A 117 -24.47 28.70 -6.01
CA ALA A 117 -25.39 28.53 -4.89
C ALA A 117 -24.68 28.83 -3.56
N ALA A 118 -25.41 29.35 -2.59
CA ALA A 118 -24.91 29.61 -1.24
C ALA A 118 -25.43 28.55 -0.25
N THR A 119 -24.64 28.27 0.78
CA THR A 119 -25.00 27.39 1.89
C THR A 119 -25.39 25.97 1.40
N VAL A 120 -24.65 25.43 0.42
CA VAL A 120 -24.84 24.08 -0.10
C VAL A 120 -24.14 23.09 0.83
N THR A 121 -24.78 21.96 1.11
CA THR A 121 -24.14 20.85 1.81
C THR A 121 -23.31 20.01 0.83
N PHE A 122 -22.03 19.88 1.11
CA PHE A 122 -21.11 19.03 0.40
C PHE A 122 -20.75 17.82 1.24
N THR A 123 -20.70 16.65 0.59
CA THR A 123 -20.24 15.42 1.20
C THR A 123 -18.87 15.08 0.64
N PHE A 124 -17.88 14.93 1.52
CA PHE A 124 -16.52 14.54 1.21
C PHE A 124 -16.30 13.11 1.68
N SER A 125 -16.07 12.20 0.75
CA SER A 125 -15.82 10.79 1.05
C SER A 125 -14.41 10.41 0.65
N LYS A 126 -13.67 9.74 1.55
CA LYS A 126 -12.33 9.25 1.26
C LYS A 126 -12.40 8.16 0.18
N VAL A 127 -11.66 8.34 -0.90
CA VAL A 127 -11.60 7.41 -2.06
C VAL A 127 -10.21 6.88 -2.34
N LEU A 128 -9.17 7.50 -1.77
CA LEU A 128 -7.79 7.06 -1.86
C LEU A 128 -7.33 6.61 -0.47
N PHE A 129 -6.95 5.36 -0.35
CA PHE A 129 -6.47 4.77 0.90
C PHE A 129 -5.01 4.39 0.75
N ASP A 130 -4.19 4.78 1.73
CA ASP A 130 -2.79 4.38 1.76
C ASP A 130 -2.69 2.85 1.87
N VAL A 131 -1.77 2.28 1.12
CA VAL A 131 -1.42 0.88 1.32
C VAL A 131 -0.48 0.74 2.54
N PRO A 132 -0.48 -0.41 3.22
CA PRO A 132 0.44 -0.65 4.32
C PRO A 132 1.90 -0.40 3.94
N SER A 133 2.74 0.08 4.87
CA SER A 133 4.15 0.39 4.61
C SER A 133 4.99 -0.82 4.19
N ASP A 134 4.54 -2.01 4.54
CA ASP A 134 5.15 -3.29 4.20
C ASP A 134 4.51 -3.97 2.98
N PHE A 135 3.64 -3.27 2.27
CA PHE A 135 2.94 -3.77 1.10
C PHE A 135 3.91 -4.08 -0.06
N ASP A 136 3.79 -5.26 -0.65
CA ASP A 136 4.45 -5.67 -1.90
C ASP A 136 3.41 -5.80 -3.03
N ARG A 137 2.46 -6.72 -2.89
CA ARG A 137 1.41 -6.98 -3.88
C ARG A 137 0.12 -7.48 -3.22
N MET A 138 -1.01 -7.26 -3.87
CA MET A 138 -2.30 -7.79 -3.43
C MET A 138 -2.41 -9.27 -3.71
N VAL A 139 -3.13 -9.98 -2.84
CA VAL A 139 -3.60 -11.34 -3.11
C VAL A 139 -4.91 -11.24 -3.88
N GLU A 140 -4.98 -11.88 -5.04
CA GLU A 140 -6.17 -11.81 -5.89
C GLU A 140 -7.40 -12.43 -5.23
N TYR A 141 -8.58 -11.92 -5.57
CA TYR A 141 -9.89 -12.40 -5.09
C TYR A 141 -10.13 -12.31 -3.57
N THR A 142 -9.31 -11.56 -2.83
CA THR A 142 -9.46 -11.38 -1.37
C THR A 142 -10.12 -10.07 -0.97
N HIS A 143 -10.44 -9.23 -1.95
CA HIS A 143 -11.01 -7.89 -1.74
C HIS A 143 -12.50 -7.99 -1.37
N TRP A 144 -12.85 -7.47 -0.20
CA TRP A 144 -14.15 -7.70 0.40
C TRP A 144 -14.72 -6.44 1.06
N ASP A 145 -16.01 -6.19 0.81
CA ASP A 145 -16.81 -5.25 1.58
C ASP A 145 -17.43 -6.01 2.77
N LYS A 146 -16.90 -5.77 3.95
CA LYS A 146 -17.32 -6.45 5.18
C LYS A 146 -18.68 -5.97 5.65
N SER A 147 -19.05 -4.73 5.34
CA SER A 147 -20.33 -4.16 5.78
C SER A 147 -21.51 -4.70 4.98
N LYS A 148 -21.31 -4.93 3.68
CA LYS A 148 -22.36 -5.43 2.77
C LYS A 148 -22.23 -6.91 2.46
N HIS A 149 -21.15 -7.56 2.92
CA HIS A 149 -20.83 -8.97 2.66
C HIS A 149 -20.69 -9.30 1.15
N TRP A 150 -20.07 -8.39 0.39
CA TRP A 150 -19.85 -8.54 -1.04
C TRP A 150 -18.37 -8.47 -1.39
N ASN A 151 -17.99 -9.15 -2.47
CA ASN A 151 -16.67 -8.96 -3.06
C ASN A 151 -16.60 -7.61 -3.79
N LEU A 152 -15.46 -6.93 -3.71
CA LEU A 152 -15.17 -5.77 -4.53
C LEU A 152 -14.90 -6.24 -5.97
N LEU A 153 -15.27 -5.40 -6.95
CA LEU A 153 -15.02 -5.67 -8.36
C LEU A 153 -13.72 -4.98 -8.79
N GLY A 154 -12.84 -5.70 -9.44
CA GLY A 154 -11.56 -5.17 -9.93
C GLY A 154 -10.45 -6.23 -9.91
N PRO A 155 -9.19 -5.81 -10.17
CA PRO A 155 -8.79 -4.41 -10.42
C PRO A 155 -9.30 -3.88 -11.77
N GLU A 156 -9.86 -2.68 -11.78
CA GLU A 156 -10.34 -2.06 -13.01
C GLU A 156 -9.19 -1.56 -13.88
N THR A 157 -9.30 -1.75 -15.20
CA THR A 157 -8.36 -1.19 -16.16
C THR A 157 -8.48 0.33 -16.25
N SER A 158 -7.46 1.00 -16.73
CA SER A 158 -7.48 2.46 -16.90
C SER A 158 -8.64 2.93 -17.79
N GLN A 159 -8.99 2.18 -18.82
CA GLN A 159 -10.11 2.51 -19.71
C GLN A 159 -11.46 2.34 -19.01
N GLN A 160 -11.65 1.24 -18.26
CA GLN A 160 -12.88 1.01 -17.49
C GLN A 160 -13.06 2.06 -16.40
N ARG A 161 -11.97 2.45 -15.72
CA ARG A 161 -11.98 3.49 -14.71
C ARG A 161 -12.44 4.83 -15.28
N GLU A 162 -11.87 5.30 -16.40
CA GLU A 162 -12.27 6.56 -17.03
C GLU A 162 -13.74 6.51 -17.50
N TRP A 163 -14.18 5.38 -18.04
CA TRP A 163 -15.57 5.19 -18.43
C TRP A 163 -16.55 5.25 -17.23
N LEU A 164 -16.21 4.64 -16.10
CA LEU A 164 -17.01 4.72 -14.87
C LEU A 164 -17.09 6.15 -14.31
N ARG A 165 -16.02 6.90 -14.44
CA ARG A 165 -15.90 8.27 -13.94
C ARG A 165 -16.49 9.31 -14.89
N SER A 166 -16.76 8.96 -16.13
CA SER A 166 -17.35 9.88 -17.14
C SER A 166 -18.76 10.36 -16.81
N GLY A 167 -19.42 9.79 -15.81
CA GLY A 167 -20.76 10.17 -15.39
C GLY A 167 -21.89 9.61 -16.24
N TYR A 168 -21.58 8.86 -17.30
CA TYR A 168 -22.57 8.32 -18.24
C TYR A 168 -23.35 7.12 -17.64
N ILE A 169 -22.80 6.44 -16.65
CA ILE A 169 -23.39 5.25 -16.06
C ILE A 169 -23.62 5.43 -14.58
N SER A 170 -24.81 5.08 -14.13
CA SER A 170 -25.12 4.88 -12.73
C SER A 170 -24.27 3.74 -12.18
N THR A 171 -23.49 4.05 -11.16
CA THR A 171 -22.72 3.04 -10.42
C THR A 171 -23.67 2.06 -9.74
N GLY A 172 -23.52 0.77 -10.01
CA GLY A 172 -24.24 -0.27 -9.28
C GLY A 172 -23.84 -0.29 -7.79
N PRO A 173 -24.50 -1.11 -6.98
CA PRO A 173 -24.28 -1.14 -5.53
C PRO A 173 -22.91 -1.70 -5.12
N ARG A 174 -22.14 -2.28 -6.05
CA ARG A 174 -20.84 -2.88 -5.76
C ARG A 174 -19.71 -1.88 -5.91
N VAL A 175 -18.82 -1.89 -4.94
CA VAL A 175 -17.59 -1.10 -4.94
C VAL A 175 -16.60 -1.71 -5.93
N ARG A 176 -15.99 -0.85 -6.72
CA ARG A 176 -14.92 -1.18 -7.64
C ARG A 176 -13.61 -0.62 -7.11
N TYR A 177 -12.51 -1.29 -7.42
CA TYR A 177 -11.21 -0.85 -6.95
C TYR A 177 -10.13 -0.95 -8.03
N TRP A 178 -9.09 -0.18 -7.83
CA TRP A 178 -7.82 -0.28 -8.56
C TRP A 178 -6.68 0.24 -7.69
N GLN A 179 -5.47 -0.06 -8.10
CA GLN A 179 -4.26 0.43 -7.45
C GLN A 179 -3.52 1.40 -8.38
N MET A 180 -3.23 2.59 -7.91
CA MET A 180 -2.48 3.59 -8.66
C MET A 180 -1.80 4.58 -7.72
N GLY A 181 -0.52 4.92 -8.03
CA GLY A 181 0.21 5.96 -7.29
C GLY A 181 0.47 5.64 -5.83
N GLY A 182 0.54 4.34 -5.46
CA GLY A 182 0.73 3.93 -4.07
C GLY A 182 -0.55 3.92 -3.22
N TYR A 183 -1.70 4.19 -3.83
CA TYR A 183 -3.00 4.17 -3.16
C TYR A 183 -3.85 2.99 -3.63
N PHE A 184 -4.64 2.46 -2.71
CA PHE A 184 -5.81 1.66 -3.01
C PHE A 184 -6.97 2.61 -3.25
N GLN A 185 -7.52 2.62 -4.46
CA GLN A 185 -8.59 3.54 -4.86
C GLN A 185 -9.89 2.80 -5.02
N ILE A 186 -10.98 3.42 -4.65
CA ILE A 186 -12.33 2.86 -4.73
C ILE A 186 -13.28 3.77 -5.52
N TRP A 187 -14.31 3.16 -6.10
CA TRP A 187 -15.43 3.81 -6.76
C TRP A 187 -16.69 2.95 -6.66
N PRO A 188 -17.86 3.52 -6.38
CA PRO A 188 -18.16 4.92 -6.04
C PRO A 188 -17.65 5.29 -4.65
N PRO A 189 -17.66 6.60 -4.30
CA PRO A 189 -17.42 7.04 -2.93
C PRO A 189 -18.39 6.36 -1.96
N LEU A 190 -17.88 5.90 -0.84
CA LEU A 190 -18.65 5.18 0.17
C LEU A 190 -19.18 6.11 1.25
N GLY A 191 -20.26 5.70 1.91
CA GLY A 191 -20.75 6.31 3.13
C GLY A 191 -19.80 6.09 4.31
N ALA A 192 -20.00 6.82 5.39
CA ALA A 192 -19.25 6.63 6.62
C ALA A 192 -19.49 5.21 7.19
N THR A 193 -18.47 4.69 7.90
CA THR A 193 -18.52 3.41 8.63
C THR A 193 -18.56 2.15 7.77
N GLU A 194 -18.50 2.22 6.44
CA GLU A 194 -18.32 1.04 5.62
C GLU A 194 -16.90 0.48 5.75
N VAL A 195 -16.79 -0.82 6.06
CA VAL A 195 -15.52 -1.49 6.32
C VAL A 195 -15.12 -2.34 5.13
N LEU A 196 -13.96 -2.05 4.59
CA LEU A 196 -13.36 -2.81 3.48
C LEU A 196 -12.14 -3.59 3.97
N SER A 197 -11.82 -4.66 3.27
CA SER A 197 -10.60 -5.43 3.54
C SER A 197 -10.04 -6.07 2.27
N TYR A 198 -8.74 -6.30 2.28
CA TYR A 198 -8.06 -7.16 1.32
C TYR A 198 -6.87 -7.85 1.99
N GLU A 199 -6.41 -8.91 1.39
CA GLU A 199 -5.15 -9.54 1.78
C GLU A 199 -4.04 -9.10 0.84
N TYR A 200 -2.84 -9.04 1.38
CA TYR A 200 -1.65 -8.64 0.63
C TYR A 200 -0.44 -9.45 1.08
N VAL A 201 0.54 -9.57 0.21
CA VAL A 201 1.85 -10.12 0.55
C VAL A 201 2.71 -8.97 1.06
N SER A 202 3.23 -9.13 2.27
CA SER A 202 4.18 -8.21 2.88
C SER A 202 5.56 -8.37 2.24
N LYS A 203 6.29 -7.27 2.01
CA LYS A 203 7.70 -7.32 1.61
C LYS A 203 8.65 -7.69 2.75
N TRP A 204 8.17 -7.69 3.99
CA TRP A 204 8.96 -8.05 5.16
C TRP A 204 9.04 -9.56 5.30
N TRP A 205 10.25 -10.06 5.48
CA TRP A 205 10.54 -11.48 5.62
C TRP A 205 11.48 -11.81 6.78
N ILE A 206 11.95 -10.78 7.50
CA ILE A 206 12.84 -10.89 8.63
C ILE A 206 12.07 -10.62 9.93
N LEU A 207 12.29 -11.51 10.90
CA LEU A 207 11.76 -11.43 12.25
C LEU A 207 12.79 -10.71 13.13
N ALA A 208 12.42 -9.61 13.74
CA ALA A 208 13.23 -8.97 14.78
C ALA A 208 13.20 -9.80 16.07
N THR A 209 14.26 -9.74 16.87
CA THR A 209 14.52 -10.61 18.02
C THR A 209 13.47 -10.58 19.13
N ALA A 210 12.54 -9.65 19.13
CA ALA A 210 11.47 -9.61 20.13
C ALA A 210 10.19 -8.95 19.57
N PRO A 211 9.54 -9.54 18.55
CA PRO A 211 8.18 -9.12 18.28
C PRO A 211 7.24 -9.78 19.30
N ALA A 212 6.30 -9.01 19.84
CA ALA A 212 5.20 -9.55 20.63
C ALA A 212 4.32 -10.52 19.80
N THR A 213 4.48 -10.50 18.46
CA THR A 213 3.85 -11.39 17.49
C THR A 213 4.92 -11.95 16.53
N PRO A 214 4.86 -13.26 16.17
CA PRO A 214 5.84 -13.89 15.29
C PRO A 214 5.64 -13.51 13.80
N ALA A 215 5.45 -12.23 13.51
CA ALA A 215 5.27 -11.73 12.16
C ALA A 215 6.55 -11.02 11.68
N PRO A 216 6.95 -11.17 10.40
CA PRO A 216 8.06 -10.43 9.83
C PRO A 216 7.85 -8.93 9.94
N THR A 217 8.92 -8.20 10.31
CA THR A 217 8.88 -6.76 10.57
C THR A 217 9.92 -5.96 9.79
N LYS A 218 10.82 -6.63 9.07
CA LYS A 218 11.91 -6.00 8.34
C LYS A 218 12.13 -6.65 6.97
N GLU A 219 12.66 -5.87 6.05
CA GLU A 219 13.06 -6.29 4.71
C GLU A 219 14.55 -6.70 4.64
N LEU A 220 15.40 -6.11 5.49
CA LEU A 220 16.83 -6.33 5.53
C LEU A 220 17.28 -6.71 6.93
N PHE A 221 18.33 -7.53 7.03
CA PHE A 221 18.99 -7.81 8.30
C PHE A 221 19.68 -6.54 8.82
N THR A 222 19.33 -6.12 10.01
CA THR A 222 19.87 -4.92 10.69
C THR A 222 20.46 -5.21 12.07
N ALA A 223 20.26 -6.42 12.59
CA ALA A 223 20.83 -6.86 13.87
C ALA A 223 21.24 -8.33 13.77
N ASP A 224 22.31 -8.71 14.48
CA ASP A 224 22.82 -10.09 14.51
C ASP A 224 21.82 -11.11 15.10
N THR A 225 20.84 -10.60 15.82
CA THR A 225 19.78 -11.38 16.44
C THR A 225 18.55 -11.56 15.54
N ASP A 226 18.52 -10.90 14.40
CA ASP A 226 17.43 -11.05 13.43
C ASP A 226 17.42 -12.47 12.84
N THR A 227 16.23 -13.01 12.65
CA THR A 227 16.02 -14.32 12.03
C THR A 227 15.15 -14.18 10.79
N CYS A 228 15.21 -15.13 9.86
CA CYS A 228 14.33 -15.10 8.68
C CYS A 228 13.17 -16.09 8.85
N MET A 229 12.09 -15.87 8.12
CA MET A 229 10.94 -16.74 8.10
C MET A 229 11.16 -18.01 7.26
N PHE A 230 12.19 -18.01 6.41
CA PHE A 230 12.48 -19.15 5.53
C PHE A 230 13.20 -20.28 6.26
N PRO A 231 13.00 -21.53 5.84
CA PRO A 231 13.76 -22.65 6.39
C PRO A 231 15.26 -22.48 6.16
N ASP A 232 16.06 -22.67 7.21
CA ASP A 232 17.52 -22.62 7.19
C ASP A 232 18.18 -23.37 6.00
N PRO A 233 17.79 -24.64 5.70
CA PRO A 233 18.39 -25.37 4.59
C PRO A 233 18.16 -24.68 3.24
N LEU A 234 16.99 -24.11 3.00
CA LEU A 234 16.67 -23.40 1.78
C LEU A 234 17.56 -22.16 1.63
N MET A 235 17.62 -21.31 2.66
CA MET A 235 18.46 -20.10 2.64
C MET A 235 19.93 -20.43 2.42
N ARG A 236 20.45 -21.47 3.09
CA ARG A 236 21.85 -21.90 2.92
C ARG A 236 22.14 -22.38 1.50
N SER A 237 21.23 -23.12 0.88
CA SER A 237 21.41 -23.62 -0.48
C SER A 237 21.42 -22.48 -1.50
N ILE A 238 20.49 -21.53 -1.40
CA ILE A 238 20.42 -20.38 -2.31
C ILE A 238 21.64 -19.47 -2.15
N ILE A 239 22.08 -19.21 -0.92
CA ILE A 239 23.28 -18.37 -0.67
C ILE A 239 24.51 -19.05 -1.27
N LYS A 240 24.67 -20.38 -1.11
CA LYS A 240 25.78 -21.12 -1.72
C LYS A 240 25.75 -21.03 -3.24
N LEU A 241 24.57 -21.26 -3.85
CA LEU A 241 24.39 -21.15 -5.29
C LEU A 241 24.83 -19.77 -5.80
N LYS A 242 24.26 -18.69 -5.24
CA LYS A 242 24.61 -17.32 -5.61
C LYS A 242 26.08 -16.98 -5.40
N TYR A 243 26.67 -17.48 -4.32
CA TYR A 243 28.10 -17.26 -4.06
C TYR A 243 28.96 -17.93 -5.13
N PHE A 244 28.68 -19.17 -5.52
CA PHE A 244 29.40 -19.88 -6.56
C PHE A 244 29.21 -19.25 -7.93
N GLU A 245 27.99 -18.82 -8.29
CA GLU A 245 27.73 -18.07 -9.52
C GLU A 245 28.59 -16.80 -9.62
N ILE A 246 28.68 -16.00 -8.54
CA ILE A 246 29.50 -14.77 -8.52
C ILE A 246 30.99 -15.08 -8.62
N LYS A 247 31.45 -16.19 -8.04
CA LYS A 247 32.87 -16.60 -8.12
C LYS A 247 33.21 -17.30 -9.43
N GLY A 248 32.24 -17.54 -10.32
CA GLY A 248 32.44 -18.17 -11.63
C GLY A 248 32.70 -19.66 -11.56
N PHE A 249 32.23 -20.34 -10.53
CA PHE A 249 32.21 -21.79 -10.49
C PHE A 249 31.02 -22.34 -11.27
N ASP A 250 31.24 -23.35 -12.11
CA ASP A 250 30.13 -24.08 -12.74
C ASP A 250 29.30 -24.79 -11.66
N THR A 251 27.99 -24.55 -11.68
CA THR A 251 27.01 -25.09 -10.71
C THR A 251 26.18 -26.20 -11.31
#